data_8b2b54ef8c922d64e76669cd90955bef
#
_entry.id   8b2b54ef8c922d64e76669cd90955bef
#
_cell.length_a   1.000
_cell.length_b   1.000
_cell.length_c   1.000
_cell.angle_alpha   90.00
_cell.angle_beta   90.00
_cell.angle_gamma   90.00
#
_symmetry.space_group_name_H-M   'P 1'
#
loop_
_entity.id
_entity.type
_entity.pdbx_description
1 polymer ?
#
loop_
_entity_poly.entity_id
_entity_poly.type
_entity_poly.pdbx_seq_one_letter_code
_entity_poly.pdbx_strand_id
1 'polypeptide(L)'
;VSEVADFVTVALDALLPRTDGPEHLLNEAMRYAALGPGRRLRAFFALEAARMFNVEDRAVLRAACALECIYAYSRIHDDLPALDDSDLRRGRPTVHKAYDESTAILAGDALHTVAFEIMAHPDTHADAWMRAELVRRLAVAAGARGLAGGQMLDMLGLGSDIRTVARMQRMKTGALIAFAFEIPLLLSHAVEAERHALMGFAQDIGIAYQIVDDLMDTDADAHALARRADGVALPQRANFVTLLGAQAAAERVEMLTDQCVAHLDIFGERAAYLKASVHFVLDRAASVRN
;
A
#
# COMPACT_ATOMS: atom_id res chain seq x y z
N VAL A 1 3.86 -0.56 -15.23
CA VAL A 1 3.69 0.13 -13.92
C VAL A 1 3.73 1.64 -14.10
N SER A 2 4.69 2.21 -14.85
CA SER A 2 4.79 3.67 -15.03
C SER A 2 3.54 4.27 -15.68
N GLU A 3 3.08 3.75 -16.80
CA GLU A 3 1.88 4.23 -17.52
C GLU A 3 0.62 4.20 -16.62
N VAL A 4 0.47 3.13 -15.83
CA VAL A 4 -0.64 3.02 -14.87
C VAL A 4 -0.50 4.08 -13.77
N ALA A 5 0.72 4.34 -13.29
CA ALA A 5 0.93 5.36 -12.26
C ALA A 5 0.55 6.76 -12.76
N ASP A 6 0.89 7.11 -14.00
CA ASP A 6 0.52 8.37 -14.63
C ASP A 6 -1.00 8.47 -14.82
N PHE A 7 -1.63 7.41 -15.33
CA PHE A 7 -3.08 7.34 -15.52
C PHE A 7 -3.85 7.53 -14.19
N VAL A 8 -3.43 6.83 -13.14
CA VAL A 8 -4.02 6.96 -11.79
C VAL A 8 -3.79 8.34 -11.22
N THR A 9 -2.61 8.94 -11.45
CA THR A 9 -2.31 10.29 -10.94
C THR A 9 -3.20 11.35 -11.60
N VAL A 10 -3.47 11.25 -12.90
CA VAL A 10 -4.42 12.13 -13.60
C VAL A 10 -5.84 11.95 -13.04
N ALA A 11 -6.27 10.72 -12.80
CA ALA A 11 -7.59 10.45 -12.21
C ALA A 11 -7.71 10.99 -10.78
N LEU A 12 -6.67 10.81 -9.95
CA LEU A 12 -6.61 11.40 -8.60
C LEU A 12 -6.68 12.93 -8.65
N ASP A 13 -5.93 13.56 -9.58
CA ASP A 13 -5.95 15.01 -9.75
C ASP A 13 -7.36 15.56 -10.05
N ALA A 14 -8.15 14.81 -10.81
CA ALA A 14 -9.53 15.16 -11.14
C ALA A 14 -10.52 14.92 -9.98
N LEU A 15 -10.23 13.96 -9.10
CA LEU A 15 -11.11 13.57 -7.98
C LEU A 15 -10.85 14.38 -6.71
N LEU A 16 -9.64 14.87 -6.52
CA LEU A 16 -9.28 15.63 -5.33
C LEU A 16 -9.84 17.05 -5.38
N PRO A 17 -10.33 17.58 -4.25
CA PRO A 17 -10.93 18.90 -4.20
C PRO A 17 -9.93 20.00 -4.57
N ARG A 18 -10.49 21.08 -5.13
CA ARG A 18 -9.81 22.35 -5.42
C ARG A 18 -10.71 23.48 -4.96
N THR A 19 -10.14 24.45 -4.29
CA THR A 19 -10.83 25.67 -3.92
C THR A 19 -9.85 26.84 -3.84
N ASP A 20 -10.35 28.03 -4.11
CA ASP A 20 -9.65 29.30 -3.91
C ASP A 20 -10.06 29.95 -2.57
N GLY A 21 -10.86 29.28 -1.76
CA GLY A 21 -11.31 29.74 -0.44
C GLY A 21 -10.21 29.71 0.63
N PRO A 22 -10.55 30.13 1.87
CA PRO A 22 -9.60 30.13 2.99
C PRO A 22 -9.02 28.75 3.31
N GLU A 23 -9.71 27.67 2.96
CA GLU A 23 -9.31 26.28 3.13
C GLU A 23 -8.37 25.76 2.03
N HIS A 24 -7.90 26.61 1.10
CA HIS A 24 -7.02 26.20 0.01
C HIS A 24 -5.77 25.46 0.49
N LEU A 25 -5.21 25.86 1.64
CA LEU A 25 -4.02 25.23 2.21
C LEU A 25 -4.24 23.74 2.53
N LEU A 26 -5.43 23.36 3.01
CA LEU A 26 -5.81 21.96 3.23
C LEU A 26 -5.78 21.18 1.93
N ASN A 27 -6.41 21.73 0.87
CA ASN A 27 -6.47 21.07 -0.44
C ASN A 27 -5.08 20.96 -1.09
N GLU A 28 -4.21 21.98 -0.92
CA GLU A 28 -2.83 21.92 -1.35
C GLU A 28 -2.03 20.82 -0.65
N ALA A 29 -2.16 20.70 0.67
CA ALA A 29 -1.49 19.66 1.45
C ALA A 29 -1.97 18.23 1.08
N MET A 30 -3.30 18.03 0.90
CA MET A 30 -3.87 16.79 0.40
C MET A 30 -3.28 16.41 -0.96
N ARG A 31 -3.24 17.35 -1.88
CA ARG A 31 -2.73 17.18 -3.24
C ARG A 31 -1.22 16.96 -3.26
N TYR A 32 -0.47 17.70 -2.43
CA TYR A 32 0.96 17.52 -2.24
C TYR A 32 1.31 16.06 -1.89
N ALA A 33 0.55 15.46 -0.98
CA ALA A 33 0.75 14.08 -0.56
C ALA A 33 0.25 13.07 -1.60
N ALA A 34 -1.01 13.22 -2.05
CA ALA A 34 -1.67 12.24 -2.89
C ALA A 34 -1.13 12.21 -4.32
N LEU A 35 -0.72 13.36 -4.88
CA LEU A 35 -0.16 13.47 -6.24
C LEU A 35 1.37 13.39 -6.28
N GLY A 36 2.01 13.29 -5.12
CA GLY A 36 3.46 13.14 -5.02
C GLY A 36 3.98 11.87 -5.73
N PRO A 37 5.30 11.77 -5.94
CA PRO A 37 5.92 10.68 -6.68
C PRO A 37 5.63 9.32 -6.02
N GLY A 38 5.23 8.34 -6.83
CA GLY A 38 4.90 7.00 -6.36
C GLY A 38 4.56 6.05 -7.48
N ARG A 39 4.76 4.75 -7.23
CA ARG A 39 4.51 3.69 -8.22
C ARG A 39 3.04 3.32 -8.37
N ARG A 40 2.16 3.82 -7.51
CA ARG A 40 0.72 3.48 -7.48
C ARG A 40 0.49 1.96 -7.53
N LEU A 41 1.26 1.21 -6.76
CA LEU A 41 1.29 -0.25 -6.86
C LEU A 41 -0.05 -0.89 -6.50
N ARG A 42 -0.78 -0.33 -5.53
CA ARG A 42 -2.10 -0.84 -5.14
C ARG A 42 -3.12 -0.63 -6.25
N ALA A 43 -3.10 0.55 -6.85
CA ALA A 43 -3.94 0.85 -8.01
C ALA A 43 -3.55 0.00 -9.22
N PHE A 44 -2.26 -0.24 -9.46
CA PHE A 44 -1.79 -1.16 -10.48
C PHE A 44 -2.36 -2.57 -10.28
N PHE A 45 -2.30 -3.12 -9.07
CA PHE A 45 -2.86 -4.44 -8.77
C PHE A 45 -4.36 -4.51 -9.01
N ALA A 46 -5.11 -3.49 -8.58
CA ALA A 46 -6.56 -3.44 -8.79
C ALA A 46 -6.93 -3.42 -10.29
N LEU A 47 -6.24 -2.60 -11.08
CA LEU A 47 -6.50 -2.46 -12.52
C LEU A 47 -6.08 -3.70 -13.31
N GLU A 48 -4.89 -4.27 -13.02
CA GLU A 48 -4.45 -5.49 -13.72
C GLU A 48 -5.33 -6.69 -13.37
N ALA A 49 -5.73 -6.83 -12.11
CA ALA A 49 -6.67 -7.88 -11.74
C ALA A 49 -8.06 -7.67 -12.39
N ALA A 50 -8.53 -6.42 -12.53
CA ALA A 50 -9.77 -6.11 -13.21
C ALA A 50 -9.78 -6.54 -14.70
N ARG A 51 -8.66 -6.32 -15.39
CA ARG A 51 -8.48 -6.76 -16.78
C ARG A 51 -8.60 -8.27 -16.92
N MET A 52 -8.13 -9.04 -15.94
CA MET A 52 -8.26 -10.51 -15.95
C MET A 52 -9.72 -10.98 -15.98
N PHE A 53 -10.63 -10.18 -15.40
CA PHE A 53 -12.07 -10.49 -15.31
C PHE A 53 -12.94 -9.66 -16.26
N ASN A 54 -12.35 -8.88 -17.15
CA ASN A 54 -13.05 -7.97 -18.07
C ASN A 54 -14.00 -7.01 -17.32
N VAL A 55 -13.59 -6.53 -16.14
CA VAL A 55 -14.33 -5.53 -15.37
C VAL A 55 -14.08 -4.15 -15.98
N GLU A 56 -15.13 -3.32 -16.03
CA GLU A 56 -15.05 -1.97 -16.59
C GLU A 56 -14.05 -1.11 -15.82
N ASP A 57 -13.10 -0.50 -16.54
CA ASP A 57 -11.99 0.28 -15.96
C ASP A 57 -12.46 1.45 -15.08
N ARG A 58 -13.59 2.10 -15.40
CA ARG A 58 -14.05 3.31 -14.69
C ARG A 58 -14.33 3.06 -13.22
N ALA A 59 -15.09 2.01 -12.89
CA ALA A 59 -15.44 1.66 -11.52
C ALA A 59 -14.19 1.29 -10.70
N VAL A 60 -13.32 0.49 -11.32
CA VAL A 60 -12.06 0.04 -10.69
C VAL A 60 -11.10 1.20 -10.50
N LEU A 61 -10.97 2.10 -11.48
CA LEU A 61 -10.10 3.27 -11.39
C LEU A 61 -10.51 4.20 -10.23
N ARG A 62 -11.81 4.48 -10.08
CA ARG A 62 -12.30 5.31 -8.96
C ARG A 62 -12.04 4.64 -7.62
N ALA A 63 -12.31 3.34 -7.50
CA ALA A 63 -12.03 2.58 -6.29
C ALA A 63 -10.51 2.50 -6.00
N ALA A 64 -9.67 2.36 -7.01
CA ALA A 64 -8.22 2.39 -6.89
C ALA A 64 -7.72 3.78 -6.44
N CYS A 65 -8.31 4.88 -6.94
CA CYS A 65 -8.02 6.23 -6.47
C CYS A 65 -8.38 6.42 -4.99
N ALA A 66 -9.54 5.91 -4.56
CA ALA A 66 -9.93 5.94 -3.15
C ALA A 66 -8.93 5.16 -2.27
N LEU A 67 -8.47 4.00 -2.73
CA LEU A 67 -7.44 3.21 -2.06
C LEU A 67 -6.09 3.96 -1.96
N GLU A 68 -5.69 4.69 -3.01
CA GLU A 68 -4.49 5.54 -2.98
C GLU A 68 -4.65 6.74 -2.04
N CYS A 69 -5.86 7.31 -1.88
CA CYS A 69 -6.15 8.32 -0.85
C CYS A 69 -5.96 7.76 0.56
N ILE A 70 -6.46 6.54 0.84
CA ILE A 70 -6.21 5.83 2.10
C ILE A 70 -4.71 5.63 2.34
N TYR A 71 -3.98 5.20 1.32
CA TYR A 71 -2.53 5.04 1.44
C TYR A 71 -1.81 6.37 1.66
N ALA A 72 -2.25 7.45 1.00
CA ALA A 72 -1.65 8.77 1.18
C ALA A 72 -1.87 9.29 2.62
N TYR A 73 -3.10 9.19 3.16
CA TYR A 73 -3.35 9.60 4.55
C TYR A 73 -2.47 8.83 5.54
N SER A 74 -2.36 7.51 5.36
CA SER A 74 -1.56 6.69 6.26
C SER A 74 -0.09 7.14 6.28
N ARG A 75 0.44 7.53 5.11
CA ARG A 75 1.82 8.02 5.01
C ARG A 75 2.01 9.40 5.64
N ILE A 76 1.01 10.29 5.50
CA ILE A 76 1.04 11.61 6.17
C ILE A 76 1.11 11.43 7.69
N HIS A 77 0.24 10.58 8.24
CA HIS A 77 0.16 10.36 9.67
C HIS A 77 1.38 9.60 10.21
N ASP A 78 1.86 8.57 9.48
CA ASP A 78 3.09 7.85 9.86
C ASP A 78 4.30 8.79 9.97
N ASP A 79 4.40 9.82 9.11
CA ASP A 79 5.51 10.75 9.08
C ASP A 79 5.51 11.75 10.24
N LEU A 80 4.40 11.90 10.99
CA LEU A 80 4.29 12.86 12.10
C LEU A 80 5.28 12.56 13.24
N PRO A 81 5.70 13.60 14.01
CA PRO A 81 6.61 13.42 15.16
C PRO A 81 6.12 12.42 16.20
N ALA A 82 4.80 12.23 16.31
CA ALA A 82 4.20 11.27 17.23
C ALA A 82 4.37 9.80 16.80
N LEU A 83 4.78 9.53 15.55
CA LEU A 83 4.95 8.20 14.99
C LEU A 83 6.40 7.96 14.51
N ASP A 84 6.70 8.15 13.23
CA ASP A 84 8.02 7.86 12.66
C ASP A 84 8.97 9.06 12.67
N ASP A 85 8.45 10.28 12.91
CA ASP A 85 9.20 11.56 12.92
C ASP A 85 10.11 11.73 11.70
N SER A 86 9.53 11.49 10.50
CA SER A 86 10.29 11.50 9.26
C SER A 86 10.31 12.87 8.61
N ASP A 87 11.49 13.44 8.40
CA ASP A 87 11.63 14.75 7.72
C ASP A 87 11.43 14.67 6.20
N LEU A 88 11.85 13.57 5.61
CA LEU A 88 11.84 13.36 4.16
C LEU A 88 11.15 12.05 3.78
N ARG A 89 10.43 12.10 2.66
CA ARG A 89 9.85 10.91 2.02
C ARG A 89 10.08 10.97 0.52
N ARG A 90 10.76 9.96 -0.03
CA ARG A 90 11.13 9.90 -1.46
C ARG A 90 11.84 11.19 -1.93
N GLY A 91 12.75 11.69 -1.11
CA GLY A 91 13.54 12.88 -1.40
C GLY A 91 12.81 14.23 -1.30
N ARG A 92 11.54 14.24 -0.84
CA ARG A 92 10.75 15.46 -0.62
C ARG A 92 10.44 15.63 0.87
N PRO A 93 10.31 16.88 1.38
CA PRO A 93 9.81 17.14 2.73
C PRO A 93 8.48 16.41 2.97
N THR A 94 8.31 15.84 4.15
CA THR A 94 7.02 15.29 4.60
C THR A 94 6.00 16.40 4.78
N VAL A 95 4.70 16.09 4.84
CA VAL A 95 3.66 17.14 4.86
C VAL A 95 3.81 18.05 6.07
N HIS A 96 4.11 17.51 7.25
CA HIS A 96 4.30 18.33 8.45
C HIS A 96 5.56 19.22 8.40
N LYS A 97 6.54 18.89 7.57
CA LYS A 97 7.72 19.73 7.32
C LYS A 97 7.51 20.75 6.21
N ALA A 98 6.70 20.39 5.18
CA ALA A 98 6.39 21.30 4.08
C ALA A 98 5.34 22.35 4.47
N TYR A 99 4.46 22.03 5.40
CA TYR A 99 3.41 22.88 5.95
C TYR A 99 3.59 22.99 7.49
N ASP A 100 2.76 22.29 8.26
CA ASP A 100 2.83 22.16 9.72
C ASP A 100 2.11 20.88 10.17
N GLU A 101 2.24 20.52 11.46
CA GLU A 101 1.64 19.30 12.03
C GLU A 101 0.10 19.32 11.94
N SER A 102 -0.52 20.46 12.25
CA SER A 102 -1.98 20.59 12.25
C SER A 102 -2.53 20.40 10.82
N THR A 103 -1.87 21.03 9.84
CA THR A 103 -2.21 20.86 8.42
C THR A 103 -2.01 19.41 7.97
N ALA A 104 -0.95 18.73 8.42
CA ALA A 104 -0.70 17.33 8.10
C ALA A 104 -1.79 16.41 8.68
N ILE A 105 -2.19 16.60 9.96
CA ILE A 105 -3.28 15.84 10.58
C ILE A 105 -4.57 16.02 9.77
N LEU A 106 -4.97 17.27 9.50
CA LEU A 106 -6.20 17.56 8.77
C LEU A 106 -6.16 17.06 7.32
N ALA A 107 -5.01 17.14 6.64
CA ALA A 107 -4.86 16.61 5.28
C ALA A 107 -5.01 15.08 5.25
N GLY A 108 -4.49 14.38 6.25
CA GLY A 108 -4.71 12.94 6.41
C GLY A 108 -6.18 12.61 6.64
N ASP A 109 -6.86 13.28 7.56
CA ASP A 109 -8.29 13.09 7.86
C ASP A 109 -9.17 13.37 6.63
N ALA A 110 -8.86 14.44 5.91
CA ALA A 110 -9.60 14.80 4.71
C ALA A 110 -9.40 13.79 3.57
N LEU A 111 -8.19 13.29 3.34
CA LEU A 111 -7.92 12.23 2.36
C LEU A 111 -8.61 10.92 2.73
N HIS A 112 -8.60 10.56 4.01
CA HIS A 112 -9.34 9.40 4.52
C HIS A 112 -10.83 9.55 4.22
N THR A 113 -11.43 10.71 4.48
CA THR A 113 -12.84 10.99 4.23
C THR A 113 -13.18 11.00 2.74
N VAL A 114 -12.36 11.65 1.90
CA VAL A 114 -12.54 11.68 0.43
C VAL A 114 -12.50 10.26 -0.17
N ALA A 115 -11.72 9.33 0.39
CA ALA A 115 -11.72 7.95 -0.07
C ALA A 115 -13.12 7.30 0.02
N PHE A 116 -13.84 7.53 1.12
CA PHE A 116 -15.21 7.01 1.29
C PHE A 116 -16.22 7.75 0.42
N GLU A 117 -16.05 9.06 0.23
CA GLU A 117 -16.85 9.84 -0.71
C GLU A 117 -16.74 9.27 -2.13
N ILE A 118 -15.51 9.04 -2.62
CA ILE A 118 -15.26 8.44 -3.94
C ILE A 118 -15.92 7.07 -4.04
N MET A 119 -15.77 6.20 -3.03
CA MET A 119 -16.36 4.85 -3.04
C MET A 119 -17.89 4.88 -3.07
N ALA A 120 -18.51 5.80 -2.34
CA ALA A 120 -19.96 5.92 -2.22
C ALA A 120 -20.61 6.62 -3.43
N HIS A 121 -19.81 7.34 -4.24
CA HIS A 121 -20.32 8.17 -5.33
C HIS A 121 -21.02 7.32 -6.41
N PRO A 122 -22.19 7.79 -6.97
CA PRO A 122 -22.87 7.06 -8.06
C PRO A 122 -22.02 6.75 -9.29
N ASP A 123 -21.03 7.61 -9.60
CA ASP A 123 -20.09 7.41 -10.68
C ASP A 123 -19.11 6.22 -10.45
N THR A 124 -18.98 5.75 -9.22
CA THR A 124 -18.13 4.59 -8.93
C THR A 124 -18.83 3.30 -9.30
N HIS A 125 -20.14 3.18 -9.02
CA HIS A 125 -20.95 2.06 -9.49
C HIS A 125 -22.43 2.42 -9.45
N ALA A 126 -23.20 1.96 -10.45
CA ALA A 126 -24.64 2.26 -10.52
C ALA A 126 -25.41 1.62 -9.35
N ASP A 127 -25.08 0.38 -8.99
CA ASP A 127 -25.72 -0.34 -7.89
C ASP A 127 -25.26 0.20 -6.53
N ALA A 128 -26.22 0.71 -5.75
CA ALA A 128 -25.98 1.25 -4.41
C ALA A 128 -25.50 0.18 -3.40
N TRP A 129 -25.95 -1.07 -3.57
CA TRP A 129 -25.48 -2.17 -2.73
C TRP A 129 -23.98 -2.45 -2.96
N MET A 130 -23.54 -2.43 -4.22
CA MET A 130 -22.13 -2.61 -4.56
C MET A 130 -21.27 -1.47 -3.98
N ARG A 131 -21.74 -0.22 -4.06
CA ARG A 131 -21.03 0.91 -3.42
C ARG A 131 -20.94 0.74 -1.90
N ALA A 132 -22.03 0.32 -1.26
CA ALA A 132 -22.02 0.04 0.19
C ALA A 132 -21.04 -1.08 0.57
N GLU A 133 -20.93 -2.12 -0.25
CA GLU A 133 -19.97 -3.22 -0.01
C GLU A 133 -18.51 -2.76 -0.23
N LEU A 134 -18.22 -1.97 -1.25
CA LEU A 134 -16.90 -1.36 -1.46
C LEU A 134 -16.50 -0.48 -0.27
N VAL A 135 -17.40 0.39 0.20
CA VAL A 135 -17.20 1.22 1.41
C VAL A 135 -16.91 0.37 2.64
N ARG A 136 -17.73 -0.67 2.86
CA ARG A 136 -17.60 -1.57 4.01
C ARG A 136 -16.25 -2.31 4.00
N ARG A 137 -15.82 -2.81 2.84
CA ARG A 137 -14.54 -3.51 2.68
C ARG A 137 -13.36 -2.58 2.86
N LEU A 138 -13.40 -1.39 2.29
CA LEU A 138 -12.39 -0.35 2.52
C LEU A 138 -12.27 0.00 4.01
N ALA A 139 -13.40 0.17 4.70
CA ALA A 139 -13.42 0.47 6.13
C ALA A 139 -12.78 -0.65 6.98
N VAL A 140 -12.98 -1.92 6.58
CA VAL A 140 -12.31 -3.06 7.23
C VAL A 140 -10.81 -3.02 6.98
N ALA A 141 -10.40 -2.79 5.72
CA ALA A 141 -8.98 -2.79 5.32
C ALA A 141 -8.19 -1.61 5.91
N ALA A 142 -8.81 -0.43 6.02
CA ALA A 142 -8.18 0.77 6.57
C ALA A 142 -8.26 0.87 8.10
N GLY A 143 -9.26 0.26 8.72
CA GLY A 143 -9.61 0.44 10.13
C GLY A 143 -8.80 -0.44 11.11
N ALA A 144 -9.40 -0.63 12.31
CA ALA A 144 -8.78 -1.36 13.42
C ALA A 144 -8.51 -2.85 13.12
N ARG A 145 -9.18 -3.45 12.13
CA ARG A 145 -8.96 -4.83 11.67
C ARG A 145 -7.94 -4.92 10.53
N GLY A 146 -7.45 -3.80 10.03
CA GLY A 146 -6.49 -3.66 8.94
C GLY A 146 -5.39 -2.69 9.28
N LEU A 147 -5.16 -1.70 8.40
CA LEU A 147 -4.05 -0.77 8.44
C LEU A 147 -3.84 -0.11 9.82
N ALA A 148 -4.87 0.55 10.37
CA ALA A 148 -4.72 1.27 11.66
C ALA A 148 -4.42 0.31 12.82
N GLY A 149 -5.04 -0.88 12.86
CA GLY A 149 -4.73 -1.90 13.85
C GLY A 149 -3.31 -2.45 13.69
N GLY A 150 -2.85 -2.63 12.45
CA GLY A 150 -1.47 -3.04 12.15
C GLY A 150 -0.44 -1.99 12.57
N GLN A 151 -0.73 -0.71 12.34
CA GLN A 151 0.10 0.40 12.81
C GLN A 151 0.19 0.44 14.34
N MET A 152 -0.91 0.21 15.04
CA MET A 152 -0.90 0.13 16.50
C MET A 152 -0.03 -1.02 17.01
N LEU A 153 -0.10 -2.21 16.38
CA LEU A 153 0.76 -3.34 16.75
C LEU A 153 2.25 -3.03 16.52
N ASP A 154 2.56 -2.32 15.44
CA ASP A 154 3.93 -1.88 15.12
C ASP A 154 4.46 -0.93 16.19
N MET A 155 3.67 0.08 16.59
CA MET A 155 4.03 1.03 17.65
C MET A 155 4.23 0.38 19.01
N LEU A 156 3.45 -0.64 19.34
CA LEU A 156 3.58 -1.37 20.61
C LEU A 156 4.85 -2.23 20.66
N GLY A 157 5.55 -2.42 19.54
CA GLY A 157 6.81 -3.17 19.50
C GLY A 157 6.67 -4.64 19.95
N LEU A 158 5.48 -5.24 19.81
CA LEU A 158 5.16 -6.60 20.29
C LEU A 158 5.78 -7.72 19.44
N GLY A 159 6.66 -7.40 18.52
CA GLY A 159 7.26 -8.34 17.56
C GLY A 159 8.36 -9.22 18.16
N SER A 160 8.06 -10.00 19.22
CA SER A 160 9.03 -10.94 19.80
C SER A 160 9.13 -12.27 19.01
N ASP A 161 8.20 -12.54 18.12
CA ASP A 161 8.15 -13.77 17.31
C ASP A 161 7.61 -13.50 15.89
N ILE A 162 7.94 -14.42 14.98
CA ILE A 162 7.62 -14.31 13.54
C ILE A 162 6.11 -14.26 13.26
N ARG A 163 5.28 -14.90 14.11
CA ARG A 163 3.82 -14.92 13.90
C ARG A 163 3.21 -13.56 14.21
N THR A 164 3.71 -12.91 15.26
CA THR A 164 3.28 -11.56 15.63
C THR A 164 3.70 -10.54 14.58
N VAL A 165 4.94 -10.60 14.08
CA VAL A 165 5.40 -9.74 12.99
C VAL A 165 4.60 -10.00 11.71
N ALA A 166 4.37 -11.26 11.33
CA ALA A 166 3.58 -11.61 10.15
C ALA A 166 2.12 -11.13 10.28
N ARG A 167 1.52 -11.20 11.47
CA ARG A 167 0.18 -10.66 11.72
C ARG A 167 0.15 -9.14 11.58
N MET A 168 1.09 -8.45 12.20
CA MET A 168 1.22 -6.99 12.14
C MET A 168 1.38 -6.53 10.69
N GLN A 169 2.26 -7.15 9.92
CA GLN A 169 2.50 -6.82 8.52
C GLN A 169 1.31 -7.12 7.62
N ARG A 170 0.59 -8.24 7.85
CA ARG A 170 -0.66 -8.51 7.13
C ARG A 170 -1.71 -7.43 7.35
N MET A 171 -1.77 -6.88 8.56
CA MET A 171 -2.71 -5.80 8.89
C MET A 171 -2.22 -4.45 8.35
N LYS A 172 -0.99 -4.04 8.66
CA LYS A 172 -0.43 -2.72 8.31
C LYS A 172 -0.28 -2.54 6.80
N THR A 173 0.30 -3.52 6.12
CA THR A 173 0.62 -3.45 4.68
C THR A 173 -0.30 -4.33 3.84
N GLY A 174 -0.51 -5.57 4.27
CA GLY A 174 -1.23 -6.59 3.52
C GLY A 174 -2.72 -6.29 3.33
N ALA A 175 -3.39 -5.65 4.29
CA ALA A 175 -4.83 -5.38 4.21
C ALA A 175 -5.20 -4.49 3.01
N LEU A 176 -4.44 -3.44 2.74
CA LEU A 176 -4.69 -2.57 1.57
C LEU A 176 -4.29 -3.24 0.25
N ILE A 177 -3.29 -4.12 0.26
CA ILE A 177 -2.93 -4.92 -0.92
C ILE A 177 -4.04 -5.93 -1.22
N ALA A 178 -4.51 -6.65 -0.20
CA ALA A 178 -5.63 -7.59 -0.35
C ALA A 178 -6.90 -6.88 -0.88
N PHE A 179 -7.22 -5.70 -0.34
CA PHE A 179 -8.36 -4.92 -0.80
C PHE A 179 -8.22 -4.48 -2.28
N ALA A 180 -7.01 -4.18 -2.76
CA ALA A 180 -6.78 -3.90 -4.18
C ALA A 180 -7.27 -5.04 -5.09
N PHE A 181 -7.11 -6.29 -4.67
CA PHE A 181 -7.60 -7.47 -5.38
C PHE A 181 -9.09 -7.78 -5.10
N GLU A 182 -9.59 -7.41 -3.91
CA GLU A 182 -11.02 -7.53 -3.61
C GLU A 182 -11.89 -6.64 -4.50
N ILE A 183 -11.43 -5.45 -4.91
CA ILE A 183 -12.18 -4.53 -5.77
C ILE A 183 -12.66 -5.25 -7.05
N PRO A 184 -11.79 -5.78 -7.92
CA PRO A 184 -12.25 -6.45 -9.14
C PRO A 184 -13.03 -7.74 -8.85
N LEU A 185 -12.72 -8.46 -7.77
CA LEU A 185 -13.47 -9.65 -7.37
C LEU A 185 -14.91 -9.34 -6.95
N LEU A 186 -15.17 -8.18 -6.35
CA LEU A 186 -16.51 -7.70 -6.03
C LEU A 186 -17.29 -7.30 -7.28
N LEU A 187 -16.61 -6.68 -8.24
CA LEU A 187 -17.18 -6.14 -9.47
C LEU A 187 -17.30 -7.19 -10.59
N SER A 188 -16.80 -8.39 -10.39
CA SER A 188 -16.77 -9.46 -11.39
C SER A 188 -17.67 -10.65 -11.03
N HIS A 189 -17.83 -11.56 -11.98
CA HIS A 189 -18.44 -12.87 -11.79
C HIS A 189 -17.40 -13.98 -11.54
N ALA A 190 -16.27 -13.64 -10.88
CA ALA A 190 -15.21 -14.60 -10.56
C ALA A 190 -15.76 -15.80 -9.78
N VAL A 191 -15.39 -17.00 -10.19
CA VAL A 191 -15.75 -18.22 -9.48
C VAL A 191 -14.89 -18.40 -8.21
N GLU A 192 -15.35 -19.24 -7.29
CA GLU A 192 -14.70 -19.39 -5.98
C GLU A 192 -13.22 -19.80 -6.09
N ALA A 193 -12.87 -20.67 -7.04
CA ALA A 193 -11.48 -21.08 -7.26
C ALA A 193 -10.60 -19.89 -7.70
N GLU A 194 -11.09 -19.02 -8.57
CA GLU A 194 -10.38 -17.80 -9.00
C GLU A 194 -10.24 -16.80 -7.85
N ARG A 195 -11.31 -16.64 -7.03
CA ARG A 195 -11.25 -15.79 -5.81
C ARG A 195 -10.20 -16.28 -4.84
N HIS A 196 -10.19 -17.58 -4.56
CA HIS A 196 -9.22 -18.19 -3.65
C HIS A 196 -7.78 -18.01 -4.16
N ALA A 197 -7.54 -18.30 -5.42
CA ALA A 197 -6.22 -18.16 -6.04
C ALA A 197 -5.72 -16.71 -6.01
N LEU A 198 -6.56 -15.74 -6.41
CA LEU A 198 -6.15 -14.34 -6.43
C LEU A 198 -5.94 -13.75 -5.03
N MET A 199 -6.72 -14.17 -4.04
CA MET A 199 -6.52 -13.75 -2.65
C MET A 199 -5.29 -14.42 -2.01
N GLY A 200 -4.94 -15.66 -2.40
CA GLY A 200 -3.67 -16.30 -2.04
C GLY A 200 -2.49 -15.50 -2.60
N PHE A 201 -2.53 -15.15 -3.87
CA PHE A 201 -1.55 -14.27 -4.49
C PHE A 201 -1.42 -12.93 -3.75
N ALA A 202 -2.53 -12.27 -3.41
CA ALA A 202 -2.53 -10.99 -2.70
C ALA A 202 -1.84 -11.05 -1.34
N GLN A 203 -2.03 -12.15 -0.61
CA GLN A 203 -1.41 -12.37 0.70
C GLN A 203 0.10 -12.59 0.56
N ASP A 204 0.52 -13.43 -0.35
CA ASP A 204 1.92 -13.81 -0.51
C ASP A 204 2.75 -12.66 -1.10
N ILE A 205 2.24 -11.96 -2.12
CA ILE A 205 2.93 -10.80 -2.70
C ILE A 205 3.05 -9.64 -1.69
N GLY A 206 2.03 -9.46 -0.83
CA GLY A 206 2.06 -8.46 0.23
C GLY A 206 3.15 -8.72 1.27
N ILE A 207 3.33 -9.97 1.68
CA ILE A 207 4.38 -10.39 2.61
C ILE A 207 5.75 -10.30 1.93
N ALA A 208 5.90 -10.80 0.70
CA ALA A 208 7.16 -10.74 -0.04
C ALA A 208 7.62 -9.29 -0.24
N TYR A 209 6.70 -8.39 -0.60
CA TYR A 209 7.01 -6.98 -0.77
C TYR A 209 7.52 -6.35 0.53
N GLN A 210 6.91 -6.68 1.68
CA GLN A 210 7.33 -6.16 2.97
C GLN A 210 8.71 -6.68 3.39
N ILE A 211 8.99 -7.97 3.17
CA ILE A 211 10.32 -8.53 3.47
C ILE A 211 11.40 -7.83 2.62
N VAL A 212 11.10 -7.52 1.37
CA VAL A 212 12.02 -6.78 0.50
C VAL A 212 12.24 -5.35 1.00
N ASP A 213 11.19 -4.65 1.44
CA ASP A 213 11.34 -3.33 2.03
C ASP A 213 12.18 -3.41 3.33
N ASP A 214 11.94 -4.39 4.23
CA ASP A 214 12.72 -4.62 5.44
C ASP A 214 14.22 -4.89 5.13
N LEU A 215 14.52 -5.67 4.07
CA LEU A 215 15.89 -5.93 3.61
C LEU A 215 16.58 -4.65 3.14
N MET A 216 15.88 -3.82 2.36
CA MET A 216 16.42 -2.55 1.86
C MET A 216 16.67 -1.54 2.98
N ASP A 217 15.77 -1.47 3.96
CA ASP A 217 15.90 -0.58 5.11
C ASP A 217 17.09 -1.00 5.99
N THR A 218 17.27 -2.30 6.22
CA THR A 218 18.41 -2.83 6.99
C THR A 218 19.74 -2.51 6.33
N ASP A 219 19.83 -2.60 5.00
CA ASP A 219 21.04 -2.25 4.23
C ASP A 219 21.31 -0.74 4.30
N ALA A 220 20.29 0.08 4.12
CA ALA A 220 20.38 1.54 4.24
C ALA A 220 20.83 1.98 5.65
N ASP A 221 20.30 1.35 6.70
CA ASP A 221 20.69 1.61 8.09
C ASP A 221 22.15 1.21 8.37
N ALA A 222 22.61 0.08 7.84
CA ALA A 222 24.02 -0.34 7.93
C ALA A 222 24.94 0.68 7.27
N HIS A 223 24.60 1.17 6.08
CA HIS A 223 25.35 2.23 5.40
C HIS A 223 25.29 3.58 6.14
N ALA A 224 24.16 3.92 6.77
CA ALA A 224 24.02 5.12 7.56
C ALA A 224 24.85 5.05 8.86
N LEU A 225 24.83 3.90 9.54
CA LEU A 225 25.63 3.64 10.74
C LEU A 225 27.12 3.71 10.46
N ALA A 226 27.58 3.14 9.33
CA ALA A 226 28.98 3.21 8.92
C ALA A 226 29.47 4.65 8.68
N ARG A 227 28.59 5.61 8.43
CA ARG A 227 28.90 7.04 8.24
C ARG A 227 28.76 7.88 9.51
N ARG A 228 28.18 7.33 10.60
CA ARG A 228 28.01 8.05 11.88
C ARG A 228 29.28 8.00 12.70
N ALA A 229 29.70 9.14 13.19
CA ALA A 229 30.91 9.26 14.02
C ALA A 229 30.75 8.66 15.43
N ASP A 230 29.51 8.54 15.92
CA ASP A 230 29.18 8.05 17.26
C ASP A 230 28.99 6.53 17.34
N GLY A 231 28.77 5.87 16.19
CA GLY A 231 28.60 4.41 16.12
C GLY A 231 27.40 3.84 16.88
N VAL A 232 26.46 4.70 17.33
CA VAL A 232 25.29 4.28 18.13
C VAL A 232 24.18 3.81 17.20
N ALA A 233 23.82 2.52 17.27
CA ALA A 233 22.68 1.97 16.57
C ALA A 233 21.35 2.47 17.15
N LEU A 234 20.43 2.89 16.29
CA LEU A 234 19.06 3.17 16.72
C LEU A 234 18.34 1.86 17.09
N PRO A 235 17.37 1.89 18.05
CA PRO A 235 16.56 0.73 18.35
C PRO A 235 15.84 0.27 17.09
N GLN A 236 16.15 -0.94 16.61
CA GLN A 236 15.48 -1.52 15.45
C GLN A 236 14.13 -2.08 15.87
N ARG A 237 13.06 -1.71 15.14
CA ARG A 237 11.77 -2.37 15.27
C ARG A 237 11.88 -3.82 14.78
N ALA A 238 11.16 -4.74 15.44
CA ALA A 238 11.13 -6.12 15.01
C ALA A 238 10.47 -6.25 13.63
N ASN A 239 11.22 -6.80 12.68
CA ASN A 239 10.77 -7.07 11.32
C ASN A 239 11.24 -8.47 10.89
N PHE A 240 10.96 -8.89 9.66
CA PHE A 240 11.34 -10.21 9.19
C PHE A 240 12.87 -10.40 9.18
N VAL A 241 13.62 -9.35 8.83
CA VAL A 241 15.08 -9.43 8.73
C VAL A 241 15.72 -9.51 10.12
N THR A 242 15.24 -8.74 11.09
CA THR A 242 15.76 -8.79 12.46
C THR A 242 15.50 -10.11 13.17
N LEU A 243 14.42 -10.83 12.79
CA LEU A 243 14.05 -12.12 13.38
C LEU A 243 14.65 -13.33 12.67
N LEU A 244 14.77 -13.30 11.35
CA LEU A 244 15.23 -14.42 10.54
C LEU A 244 16.69 -14.31 10.13
N GLY A 245 17.24 -13.11 10.10
CA GLY A 245 18.47 -12.78 9.40
C GLY A 245 18.24 -12.53 7.91
N ALA A 246 19.11 -11.76 7.27
CA ALA A 246 18.96 -11.33 5.89
C ALA A 246 18.89 -12.50 4.88
N GLN A 247 19.72 -13.54 5.09
CA GLN A 247 19.74 -14.72 4.20
C GLN A 247 18.40 -15.47 4.21
N ALA A 248 17.89 -15.83 5.41
CA ALA A 248 16.62 -16.57 5.51
C ALA A 248 15.41 -15.71 5.11
N ALA A 249 15.48 -14.39 5.32
CA ALA A 249 14.46 -13.45 4.83
C ALA A 249 14.43 -13.45 3.30
N ALA A 250 15.57 -13.43 2.63
CA ALA A 250 15.66 -13.48 1.18
C ALA A 250 15.19 -14.82 0.60
N GLU A 251 15.54 -15.96 1.22
CA GLU A 251 15.03 -17.28 0.83
C GLU A 251 13.49 -17.35 1.00
N ARG A 252 12.97 -16.68 2.02
CA ARG A 252 11.52 -16.56 2.20
C ARG A 252 10.83 -15.76 1.09
N VAL A 253 11.46 -14.71 0.57
CA VAL A 253 10.96 -13.97 -0.61
C VAL A 253 10.89 -14.89 -1.82
N GLU A 254 11.93 -15.66 -2.11
CA GLU A 254 11.94 -16.61 -3.24
C GLU A 254 10.80 -17.62 -3.13
N MET A 255 10.60 -18.23 -1.96
CA MET A 255 9.50 -19.17 -1.75
C MET A 255 8.12 -18.52 -1.94
N LEU A 256 7.92 -17.31 -1.41
CA LEU A 256 6.64 -16.59 -1.56
C LEU A 256 6.37 -16.20 -3.02
N THR A 257 7.40 -15.84 -3.77
CA THR A 257 7.26 -15.49 -5.18
C THR A 257 6.94 -16.72 -6.03
N ASP A 258 7.49 -17.89 -5.74
CA ASP A 258 7.10 -19.16 -6.38
C ASP A 258 5.61 -19.48 -6.08
N GLN A 259 5.16 -19.29 -4.85
CA GLN A 259 3.76 -19.46 -4.48
C GLN A 259 2.86 -18.44 -5.23
N CYS A 260 3.30 -17.19 -5.35
CA CYS A 260 2.60 -16.18 -6.15
C CYS A 260 2.39 -16.62 -7.61
N VAL A 261 3.42 -17.17 -8.25
CA VAL A 261 3.30 -17.68 -9.63
C VAL A 261 2.31 -18.85 -9.69
N ALA A 262 2.40 -19.79 -8.75
CA ALA A 262 1.51 -20.95 -8.67
C ALA A 262 0.03 -20.55 -8.50
N HIS A 263 -0.26 -19.56 -7.65
CA HIS A 263 -1.61 -19.00 -7.51
C HIS A 263 -2.17 -18.44 -8.82
N LEU A 264 -1.31 -17.88 -9.68
CA LEU A 264 -1.71 -17.27 -10.94
C LEU A 264 -1.84 -18.27 -12.11
N ASP A 265 -1.45 -19.54 -11.96
CA ASP A 265 -1.46 -20.52 -13.05
C ASP A 265 -2.88 -20.83 -13.55
N ILE A 266 -3.89 -20.80 -12.69
CA ILE A 266 -5.29 -20.99 -13.06
C ILE A 266 -5.78 -19.96 -14.10
N PHE A 267 -5.15 -18.78 -14.15
CA PHE A 267 -5.54 -17.68 -15.03
C PHE A 267 -4.84 -17.70 -16.39
N GLY A 268 -3.78 -18.52 -16.55
CA GLY A 268 -3.00 -18.60 -17.78
C GLY A 268 -2.45 -17.23 -18.21
N GLU A 269 -2.58 -16.89 -19.49
CA GLU A 269 -2.09 -15.64 -20.09
C GLU A 269 -2.79 -14.38 -19.55
N ARG A 270 -4.00 -14.50 -19.00
CA ARG A 270 -4.71 -13.36 -18.38
C ARG A 270 -3.92 -12.74 -17.24
N ALA A 271 -3.07 -13.53 -16.56
CA ALA A 271 -2.27 -13.08 -15.43
C ALA A 271 -0.84 -12.61 -15.79
N ALA A 272 -0.50 -12.45 -17.06
CA ALA A 272 0.87 -12.16 -17.50
C ALA A 272 1.48 -10.93 -16.82
N TYR A 273 0.72 -9.84 -16.68
CA TYR A 273 1.20 -8.62 -16.02
C TYR A 273 1.37 -8.77 -14.50
N LEU A 274 0.49 -9.54 -13.85
CA LEU A 274 0.66 -9.84 -12.42
C LEU A 274 1.87 -10.77 -12.21
N LYS A 275 2.08 -11.79 -13.06
CA LYS A 275 3.29 -12.62 -13.03
C LYS A 275 4.56 -11.77 -13.23
N ALA A 276 4.55 -10.80 -14.15
CA ALA A 276 5.66 -9.87 -14.34
C ALA A 276 5.93 -9.00 -13.09
N SER A 277 4.90 -8.65 -12.31
CA SER A 277 5.06 -7.90 -11.06
C SER A 277 5.81 -8.69 -9.97
N VAL A 278 5.71 -10.03 -9.98
CA VAL A 278 6.46 -10.92 -9.07
C VAL A 278 7.96 -10.81 -9.35
N HIS A 279 8.36 -10.84 -10.61
CA HIS A 279 9.78 -10.66 -11.00
C HIS A 279 10.33 -9.31 -10.54
N PHE A 280 9.52 -8.25 -10.61
CA PHE A 280 9.92 -6.95 -10.08
C PHE A 280 10.22 -6.97 -8.57
N VAL A 281 9.50 -7.76 -7.77
CA VAL A 281 9.79 -7.94 -6.34
C VAL A 281 11.10 -8.71 -6.15
N LEU A 282 11.34 -9.76 -6.93
CA LEU A 282 12.59 -10.52 -6.91
C LEU A 282 13.81 -9.67 -7.28
N ASP A 283 13.72 -8.87 -8.34
CA ASP A 283 14.82 -8.00 -8.79
C ASP A 283 15.23 -7.01 -7.70
N ARG A 284 14.26 -6.47 -6.93
CA ARG A 284 14.53 -5.61 -5.78
C ARG A 284 15.24 -6.37 -4.64
N ALA A 285 14.84 -7.59 -4.35
CA ALA A 285 15.52 -8.42 -3.34
C ALA A 285 16.97 -8.76 -3.75
N ALA A 286 17.19 -9.02 -5.04
CA ALA A 286 18.52 -9.32 -5.57
C ALA A 286 19.47 -8.10 -5.54
N SER A 287 18.92 -6.87 -5.68
CA SER A 287 19.72 -5.64 -5.63
C SER A 287 20.33 -5.33 -4.25
N VAL A 288 19.80 -5.93 -3.18
CA VAL A 288 20.30 -5.80 -1.80
C VAL A 288 21.43 -6.81 -1.52
N ARG A 289 21.53 -7.89 -2.32
CA ARG A 289 22.58 -8.94 -2.14
C ARG A 289 23.91 -8.59 -2.82
N ASN A 290 23.94 -7.58 -3.71
CA ASN A 290 25.14 -7.14 -4.46
C ASN A 290 25.66 -5.80 -3.95
#